data_1c3bbaa7cd0c9ae35e26bfd066e3acc1
#
_entry.id   1c3bbaa7cd0c9ae35e26bfd066e3acc1
#
_cell.length_a   1.000
_cell.length_b   1.000
_cell.length_c   1.000
_cell.angle_alpha   90.00
_cell.angle_beta   90.00
_cell.angle_gamma   90.00
#
_symmetry.space_group_name_H-M   'P 1'
#
loop_
_entity.id
_entity.type
_entity.pdbx_description
1 polymer ?
#
loop_
_entity_poly.entity_id
_entity_poly.type
_entity_poly.pdbx_seq_one_letter_code
_entity_poly.pdbx_strand_id
1 'polypeptide(L)'
;MNGTDAEPMLDTEPVLRTDYLGLHLKSPLVAAASALGESLDNILRLEDAGAAAIVLPSIFEEQILLENAALENDLTRGTESFAESLDYFPGTPSLHHEMEHYLNLIRAAKNRCEIPILASLNGATPGGWVSFAQQIEQAGADALELNTYALATGFLKTSAIIEDGLVDLVHRVRQSVQLRLAVKLSPYFTSIPHLARQMDDAGADALVLFNRFYQPDFDIENLAVVPKLTLSRPEELLLRLHWVAILYGHLRAELAVTGGVHGVEDVLKSIMAGAQVVQLASALLRHGVGHIDTLHSGLLRWMREHEYASIRQMRGSLSRRSAPDPSAFERGNYIRTLSSYTLRYKNLQQY
;
A
#
# COMPACT_ATOMS: atom_id res chain seq x y z
N MET A 1 47.78 33.81 3.66
CA MET A 1 47.20 33.28 2.39
C MET A 1 46.46 32.00 2.77
N ASN A 2 45.20 32.15 3.11
CA ASN A 2 44.33 31.02 3.44
C ASN A 2 43.47 30.71 2.20
N GLY A 3 43.87 29.69 1.48
CA GLY A 3 43.04 29.10 0.46
C GLY A 3 41.97 28.22 1.14
N THR A 4 40.76 28.69 1.14
CA THR A 4 39.58 27.84 1.41
C THR A 4 39.37 27.00 0.18
N ASP A 5 39.79 25.74 0.25
CA ASP A 5 39.37 24.70 -0.71
C ASP A 5 37.88 24.48 -0.52
N ALA A 6 37.07 25.15 -1.33
CA ALA A 6 35.68 24.82 -1.50
C ALA A 6 35.63 23.49 -2.31
N GLU A 7 35.24 22.40 -1.63
CA GLU A 7 34.94 21.15 -2.32
C GLU A 7 33.89 21.40 -3.41
N PRO A 8 34.01 20.74 -4.58
CA PRO A 8 33.06 20.93 -5.67
C PRO A 8 31.67 20.43 -5.23
N MET A 9 30.75 21.37 -5.09
CA MET A 9 29.33 21.02 -4.99
C MET A 9 28.95 20.18 -6.22
N LEU A 10 28.28 19.05 -6.00
CA LEU A 10 27.74 18.22 -7.07
C LEU A 10 26.87 19.09 -7.98
N ASP A 11 27.36 19.35 -9.18
CA ASP A 11 26.72 20.23 -10.17
C ASP A 11 25.47 19.60 -10.83
N THR A 12 25.08 18.41 -10.37
CA THR A 12 23.92 17.65 -10.91
C THR A 12 22.83 17.50 -9.86
N GLU A 13 21.59 17.78 -10.29
CA GLU A 13 20.43 17.61 -9.43
C GLU A 13 20.27 16.14 -8.96
N PRO A 14 19.98 15.90 -7.65
CA PRO A 14 19.79 14.54 -7.14
C PRO A 14 18.71 13.78 -7.89
N VAL A 15 18.91 12.47 -8.10
CA VAL A 15 18.01 11.61 -8.87
C VAL A 15 17.04 10.90 -7.92
N LEU A 16 15.74 11.23 -8.01
CA LEU A 16 14.67 10.57 -7.26
C LEU A 16 14.14 9.28 -7.90
N ARG A 17 14.60 8.92 -9.10
CA ARG A 17 14.15 7.73 -9.82
C ARG A 17 14.37 6.46 -9.00
N THR A 18 13.37 5.57 -9.03
CA THR A 18 13.43 4.26 -8.39
C THR A 18 12.74 3.22 -9.26
N ASP A 19 13.09 1.96 -9.07
CA ASP A 19 12.40 0.84 -9.71
C ASP A 19 11.43 0.21 -8.71
N TYR A 20 10.23 -0.14 -9.16
CA TYR A 20 9.23 -0.83 -8.36
C TYR A 20 8.31 -1.67 -9.25
N LEU A 21 8.14 -2.95 -8.94
CA LEU A 21 7.37 -3.92 -9.74
C LEU A 21 7.82 -3.98 -11.21
N GLY A 22 9.13 -3.83 -11.44
CA GLY A 22 9.69 -3.77 -12.79
C GLY A 22 9.38 -2.49 -13.56
N LEU A 23 8.74 -1.50 -12.93
CA LEU A 23 8.39 -0.20 -13.49
C LEU A 23 9.44 0.84 -13.09
N HIS A 24 9.80 1.72 -14.04
CA HIS A 24 10.72 2.83 -13.80
C HIS A 24 9.93 4.05 -13.33
N LEU A 25 9.99 4.36 -12.05
CA LEU A 25 9.26 5.47 -11.46
C LEU A 25 10.12 6.75 -11.38
N LYS A 26 9.50 7.90 -11.64
CA LYS A 26 10.15 9.22 -11.55
C LYS A 26 10.59 9.61 -10.13
N SER A 27 9.93 9.06 -9.12
CA SER A 27 10.21 9.28 -7.69
C SER A 27 9.68 8.12 -6.84
N PRO A 28 10.02 8.02 -5.54
CA PRO A 28 9.46 6.99 -4.67
C PRO A 28 8.04 7.30 -4.16
N LEU A 29 7.41 8.40 -4.61
CA LEU A 29 6.13 8.86 -4.09
C LEU A 29 4.97 8.29 -4.90
N VAL A 30 4.27 7.31 -4.35
CA VAL A 30 3.13 6.62 -4.97
C VAL A 30 1.84 7.02 -4.24
N ALA A 31 0.76 7.32 -4.96
CA ALA A 31 -0.55 7.48 -4.36
C ALA A 31 -1.12 6.10 -4.01
N ALA A 32 -1.44 5.87 -2.74
CA ALA A 32 -2.00 4.61 -2.25
C ALA A 32 -3.48 4.48 -2.57
N ALA A 33 -3.96 3.24 -2.57
CA ALA A 33 -5.39 2.91 -2.66
C ALA A 33 -6.21 3.73 -1.65
N SER A 34 -7.06 4.61 -2.16
CA SER A 34 -7.93 5.50 -1.37
C SER A 34 -9.00 6.13 -2.26
N ALA A 35 -9.98 6.79 -1.68
CA ALA A 35 -11.01 7.53 -2.40
C ALA A 35 -10.48 8.56 -3.42
N LEU A 36 -9.23 8.99 -3.29
CA LEU A 36 -8.58 9.87 -4.27
C LEU A 36 -8.36 9.20 -5.65
N GLY A 37 -8.41 7.89 -5.74
CA GLY A 37 -8.27 7.13 -6.98
C GLY A 37 -9.60 6.66 -7.60
N GLU A 38 -10.77 7.08 -7.09
CA GLU A 38 -12.08 6.59 -7.54
C GLU A 38 -12.56 7.21 -8.87
N SER A 39 -11.95 8.30 -9.32
CA SER A 39 -12.34 8.97 -10.56
C SER A 39 -11.14 9.35 -11.42
N LEU A 40 -11.33 9.37 -12.74
CA LEU A 40 -10.30 9.77 -13.69
C LEU A 40 -9.78 11.19 -13.42
N ASP A 41 -10.66 12.12 -13.09
CA ASP A 41 -10.26 13.52 -12.81
C ASP A 41 -9.33 13.61 -11.59
N ASN A 42 -9.60 12.84 -10.55
CA ASN A 42 -8.72 12.78 -9.39
C ASN A 42 -7.39 12.09 -9.70
N ILE A 43 -7.40 11.04 -10.52
CA ILE A 43 -6.20 10.34 -11.00
C ILE A 43 -5.29 11.32 -11.75
N LEU A 44 -5.84 12.11 -12.67
CA LEU A 44 -5.09 13.14 -13.41
C LEU A 44 -4.51 14.21 -12.47
N ARG A 45 -5.29 14.65 -11.47
CA ARG A 45 -4.80 15.60 -10.46
C ARG A 45 -3.66 15.03 -9.60
N LEU A 46 -3.67 13.73 -9.30
CA LEU A 46 -2.56 13.07 -8.61
C LEU A 46 -1.30 13.02 -9.48
N GLU A 47 -1.45 12.73 -10.77
CA GLU A 47 -0.36 12.76 -11.74
C GLU A 47 0.25 14.15 -11.88
N ASP A 48 -0.60 15.18 -12.06
CA ASP A 48 -0.20 16.59 -12.15
C ASP A 48 0.52 17.06 -10.88
N ALA A 49 0.10 16.57 -9.71
CA ALA A 49 0.75 16.85 -8.43
C ALA A 49 2.09 16.12 -8.24
N GLY A 50 2.51 15.28 -9.18
CA GLY A 50 3.81 14.62 -9.18
C GLY A 50 3.84 13.19 -8.65
N ALA A 51 2.69 12.52 -8.46
CA ALA A 51 2.69 11.09 -8.15
C ALA A 51 3.48 10.31 -9.20
N ALA A 52 4.29 9.35 -8.74
CA ALA A 52 5.10 8.52 -9.64
C ALA A 52 4.36 7.29 -10.15
N ALA A 53 3.35 6.85 -9.43
CA ALA A 53 2.38 5.82 -9.79
C ALA A 53 1.14 5.99 -8.90
N ILE A 54 0.05 5.34 -9.27
CA ILE A 54 -1.20 5.34 -8.51
C ILE A 54 -1.65 3.91 -8.30
N VAL A 55 -1.97 3.57 -7.04
CA VAL A 55 -2.71 2.36 -6.69
C VAL A 55 -4.18 2.74 -6.59
N LEU A 56 -5.01 2.16 -7.45
CA LEU A 56 -6.44 2.39 -7.44
C LEU A 56 -7.09 1.85 -6.15
N PRO A 57 -8.27 2.34 -5.75
CA PRO A 57 -9.03 1.75 -4.65
C PRO A 57 -9.18 0.24 -4.81
N SER A 58 -9.14 -0.48 -3.69
CA SER A 58 -9.35 -1.93 -3.76
C SER A 58 -10.80 -2.23 -4.14
N ILE A 59 -10.98 -3.06 -5.17
CA ILE A 59 -12.27 -3.67 -5.43
C ILE A 59 -12.46 -4.88 -4.51
N PHE A 60 -13.63 -5.02 -3.90
CA PHE A 60 -13.94 -6.11 -2.97
C PHE A 60 -14.90 -7.10 -3.63
N GLU A 61 -14.57 -8.39 -3.55
CA GLU A 61 -15.42 -9.44 -4.10
C GLU A 61 -16.82 -9.44 -3.46
N GLU A 62 -16.92 -9.12 -2.17
CA GLU A 62 -18.19 -9.04 -1.45
C GLU A 62 -19.12 -7.97 -2.03
N GLN A 63 -18.58 -6.84 -2.48
CA GLN A 63 -19.37 -5.79 -3.13
C GLN A 63 -20.00 -6.31 -4.42
N ILE A 64 -19.18 -6.98 -5.24
CA ILE A 64 -19.63 -7.58 -6.51
C ILE A 64 -20.70 -8.65 -6.27
N LEU A 65 -20.51 -9.51 -5.26
CA LEU A 65 -21.47 -10.56 -4.91
C LEU A 65 -22.80 -10.00 -4.37
N LEU A 66 -22.75 -8.96 -3.56
CA LEU A 66 -23.94 -8.29 -3.02
C LEU A 66 -24.76 -7.61 -4.12
N GLU A 67 -24.12 -6.97 -5.09
CA GLU A 67 -24.81 -6.39 -6.25
C GLU A 67 -25.48 -7.45 -7.12
N ASN A 68 -24.77 -8.55 -7.38
CA ASN A 68 -25.34 -9.66 -8.16
C ASN A 68 -26.57 -10.27 -7.45
N ALA A 69 -26.50 -10.46 -6.13
CA ALA A 69 -27.62 -10.98 -5.35
C ALA A 69 -28.81 -9.99 -5.29
N ALA A 70 -28.55 -8.68 -5.18
CA ALA A 70 -29.61 -7.67 -5.23
C ALA A 70 -30.30 -7.65 -6.59
N LEU A 71 -29.54 -7.75 -7.67
CA LEU A 71 -30.07 -7.79 -9.03
C LEU A 71 -30.88 -9.06 -9.30
N GLU A 72 -30.40 -10.25 -8.85
CA GLU A 72 -31.19 -11.49 -8.95
C GLU A 72 -32.51 -11.39 -8.18
N ASN A 73 -32.53 -10.80 -7.01
CA ASN A 73 -33.74 -10.57 -6.24
C ASN A 73 -34.71 -9.62 -6.96
N ASP A 74 -34.20 -8.55 -7.59
CA ASP A 74 -35.03 -7.62 -8.36
C ASP A 74 -35.59 -8.24 -9.66
N LEU A 75 -34.80 -9.07 -10.33
CA LEU A 75 -35.24 -9.81 -11.52
C LEU A 75 -36.29 -10.91 -11.18
N THR A 76 -36.14 -11.58 -10.03
CA THR A 76 -37.07 -12.64 -9.60
C THR A 76 -38.36 -12.07 -9.00
N ARG A 77 -38.31 -10.86 -8.40
CA ARG A 77 -39.45 -10.21 -7.77
C ARG A 77 -40.62 -9.90 -8.71
N GLY A 78 -40.37 -9.86 -10.05
CA GLY A 78 -41.36 -9.56 -11.06
C GLY A 78 -41.94 -10.79 -11.79
N THR A 79 -41.29 -11.97 -11.72
CA THR A 79 -41.64 -13.14 -12.54
C THR A 79 -42.80 -13.94 -12.02
N GLU A 80 -43.21 -13.83 -10.78
CA GLU A 80 -44.36 -14.54 -10.23
C GLU A 80 -45.70 -13.79 -10.38
N SER A 81 -45.71 -12.55 -10.88
CA SER A 81 -46.90 -11.72 -10.86
C SER A 81 -47.72 -11.69 -12.16
N PHE A 82 -47.13 -11.88 -13.35
CA PHE A 82 -47.85 -11.90 -14.61
C PHE A 82 -47.06 -12.59 -15.74
N ALA A 83 -47.66 -13.56 -16.40
CA ALA A 83 -47.08 -14.33 -17.53
C ALA A 83 -46.88 -13.50 -18.83
N GLU A 84 -47.27 -12.24 -18.88
CA GLU A 84 -47.21 -11.36 -20.06
C GLU A 84 -46.13 -10.24 -19.95
N SER A 85 -45.36 -10.19 -18.90
CA SER A 85 -44.39 -9.08 -18.70
C SER A 85 -42.95 -9.37 -19.17
N LEU A 86 -42.76 -10.35 -20.05
CA LEU A 86 -41.41 -10.73 -20.56
C LEU A 86 -40.80 -9.71 -21.53
N ASP A 87 -41.55 -8.67 -21.95
CA ASP A 87 -41.10 -7.70 -22.96
C ASP A 87 -40.90 -6.25 -22.42
N TYR A 88 -40.92 -6.01 -21.10
CA TYR A 88 -40.98 -4.63 -20.58
C TYR A 88 -39.68 -4.11 -19.94
N PHE A 89 -38.55 -4.77 -20.13
CA PHE A 89 -37.26 -4.24 -19.66
C PHE A 89 -36.39 -3.74 -20.83
N PRO A 90 -36.34 -2.43 -21.10
CA PRO A 90 -35.33 -1.86 -21.97
C PRO A 90 -33.99 -1.82 -21.23
N GLY A 91 -33.14 -2.78 -21.54
CA GLY A 91 -31.78 -2.84 -21.09
C GLY A 91 -31.62 -3.40 -19.68
N THR A 92 -31.30 -4.68 -19.58
CA THR A 92 -30.76 -5.30 -18.39
C THR A 92 -29.57 -4.47 -17.94
N PRO A 93 -29.57 -3.88 -16.72
CA PRO A 93 -28.32 -3.36 -16.15
C PRO A 93 -27.34 -4.52 -16.11
N SER A 94 -26.14 -4.35 -16.63
CA SER A 94 -25.16 -5.40 -16.74
C SER A 94 -24.88 -6.01 -15.36
N LEU A 95 -24.86 -7.32 -15.27
CA LEU A 95 -24.65 -8.16 -14.09
C LEU A 95 -23.29 -7.94 -13.37
N HIS A 96 -22.52 -6.90 -13.74
CA HIS A 96 -21.16 -6.63 -13.24
C HIS A 96 -20.86 -5.12 -13.15
N HIS A 97 -21.79 -4.31 -12.65
CA HIS A 97 -21.67 -2.86 -12.74
C HIS A 97 -20.40 -2.33 -12.02
N GLU A 98 -20.12 -2.77 -10.80
CA GLU A 98 -18.93 -2.34 -10.04
C GLU A 98 -17.63 -2.82 -10.69
N MET A 99 -17.56 -4.10 -11.07
CA MET A 99 -16.38 -4.62 -11.74
C MET A 99 -16.16 -3.97 -13.10
N GLU A 100 -17.20 -3.81 -13.90
CA GLU A 100 -17.09 -3.16 -15.21
C GLU A 100 -16.71 -1.68 -15.07
N HIS A 101 -17.26 -0.97 -14.09
CA HIS A 101 -16.87 0.39 -13.77
C HIS A 101 -15.39 0.47 -13.42
N TYR A 102 -14.89 -0.43 -12.58
CA TYR A 102 -13.49 -0.49 -12.19
C TYR A 102 -12.58 -0.78 -13.40
N LEU A 103 -12.93 -1.73 -14.26
CA LEU A 103 -12.15 -2.03 -15.46
C LEU A 103 -12.16 -0.87 -16.46
N ASN A 104 -13.29 -0.16 -16.59
CA ASN A 104 -13.39 1.03 -17.42
C ASN A 104 -12.54 2.20 -16.86
N LEU A 105 -12.46 2.34 -15.54
CA LEU A 105 -11.57 3.30 -14.89
C LEU A 105 -10.09 2.99 -15.19
N ILE A 106 -9.69 1.71 -15.13
CA ILE A 106 -8.33 1.29 -15.52
C ILE A 106 -8.05 1.69 -16.97
N ARG A 107 -8.92 1.31 -17.90
CA ARG A 107 -8.77 1.63 -19.34
C ARG A 107 -8.68 3.14 -19.59
N ALA A 108 -9.54 3.91 -18.94
CA ALA A 108 -9.57 5.37 -19.06
C ALA A 108 -8.29 6.00 -18.51
N ALA A 109 -7.82 5.56 -17.34
CA ALA A 109 -6.58 6.03 -16.74
C ALA A 109 -5.38 5.68 -17.62
N LYS A 110 -5.29 4.45 -18.13
CA LYS A 110 -4.20 4.02 -19.03
C LYS A 110 -4.16 4.80 -20.35
N ASN A 111 -5.30 5.27 -20.83
CA ASN A 111 -5.37 6.07 -22.06
C ASN A 111 -5.02 7.55 -21.83
N ARG A 112 -5.03 8.05 -20.59
CA ARG A 112 -4.91 9.48 -20.29
C ARG A 112 -3.69 9.83 -19.44
N CYS A 113 -3.18 8.89 -18.66
CA CYS A 113 -2.03 9.08 -17.76
C CYS A 113 -0.76 8.51 -18.38
N GLU A 114 0.36 9.18 -18.10
CA GLU A 114 1.70 8.70 -18.47
C GLU A 114 2.33 7.86 -17.34
N ILE A 115 1.83 8.01 -16.11
CA ILE A 115 2.32 7.25 -14.95
C ILE A 115 1.66 5.87 -14.84
N PRO A 116 2.35 4.89 -14.23
CA PRO A 116 1.80 3.56 -14.01
C PRO A 116 0.54 3.57 -13.16
N ILE A 117 -0.43 2.74 -13.57
CA ILE A 117 -1.70 2.50 -12.87
C ILE A 117 -1.69 1.08 -12.31
N LEU A 118 -1.65 0.96 -11.00
CA LEU A 118 -1.70 -0.30 -10.28
C LEU A 118 -3.14 -0.54 -9.82
N ALA A 119 -3.70 -1.68 -10.21
CA ALA A 119 -5.00 -2.09 -9.67
C ALA A 119 -4.84 -2.65 -8.26
N SER A 120 -5.90 -2.62 -7.46
CA SER A 120 -5.93 -3.22 -6.14
C SER A 120 -7.16 -4.11 -5.98
N LEU A 121 -6.97 -5.32 -5.48
CA LEU A 121 -7.99 -6.35 -5.36
C LEU A 121 -8.03 -6.89 -3.93
N ASN A 122 -9.23 -7.04 -3.39
CA ASN A 122 -9.51 -7.82 -2.19
C ASN A 122 -10.59 -8.86 -2.52
N GLY A 123 -10.21 -10.12 -2.68
CA GLY A 123 -11.13 -11.21 -2.91
C GLY A 123 -11.47 -11.97 -1.63
N ALA A 124 -12.61 -12.60 -1.59
CA ALA A 124 -13.09 -13.44 -0.50
C ALA A 124 -12.87 -14.93 -0.79
N THR A 125 -12.87 -15.32 -2.07
CA THR A 125 -12.72 -16.70 -2.51
C THR A 125 -11.50 -16.91 -3.41
N PRO A 126 -10.87 -18.09 -3.40
CA PRO A 126 -9.75 -18.36 -4.33
C PRO A 126 -10.11 -18.19 -5.80
N GLY A 127 -11.35 -18.52 -6.19
CA GLY A 127 -11.85 -18.36 -7.56
C GLY A 127 -12.05 -16.89 -7.94
N GLY A 128 -12.60 -16.08 -7.04
CA GLY A 128 -12.78 -14.64 -7.22
C GLY A 128 -11.45 -13.93 -7.44
N TRP A 129 -10.44 -14.20 -6.61
CA TRP A 129 -9.11 -13.62 -6.77
C TRP A 129 -8.53 -13.86 -8.17
N VAL A 130 -8.59 -15.09 -8.66
CA VAL A 130 -8.03 -15.47 -9.97
C VAL A 130 -8.81 -14.81 -11.10
N SER A 131 -10.14 -14.91 -11.10
CA SER A 131 -10.99 -14.35 -12.14
C SER A 131 -10.84 -12.85 -12.28
N PHE A 132 -10.83 -12.12 -11.15
CA PHE A 132 -10.71 -10.66 -11.15
C PHE A 132 -9.30 -10.20 -11.54
N ALA A 133 -8.26 -10.91 -11.09
CA ALA A 133 -6.90 -10.62 -11.52
C ALA A 133 -6.71 -10.72 -13.03
N GLN A 134 -7.30 -11.73 -13.68
CA GLN A 134 -7.28 -11.89 -15.14
C GLN A 134 -8.03 -10.76 -15.87
N GLN A 135 -9.17 -10.33 -15.36
CA GLN A 135 -9.92 -9.22 -15.94
C GLN A 135 -9.16 -7.89 -15.80
N ILE A 136 -8.51 -7.66 -14.65
CA ILE A 136 -7.66 -6.49 -14.40
C ILE A 136 -6.47 -6.47 -15.37
N GLU A 137 -5.82 -7.62 -15.59
CA GLU A 137 -4.74 -7.75 -16.58
C GLU A 137 -5.22 -7.40 -17.99
N GLN A 138 -6.39 -7.92 -18.40
CA GLN A 138 -7.00 -7.63 -19.69
C GLN A 138 -7.41 -6.15 -19.85
N ALA A 139 -7.73 -5.47 -18.75
CA ALA A 139 -8.01 -4.04 -18.76
C ALA A 139 -6.74 -3.17 -18.94
N GLY A 140 -5.54 -3.76 -18.81
CA GLY A 140 -4.26 -3.11 -19.08
C GLY A 140 -3.63 -2.42 -17.89
N ALA A 141 -3.94 -2.81 -16.65
CA ALA A 141 -3.20 -2.37 -15.47
C ALA A 141 -1.71 -2.71 -15.59
N ASP A 142 -0.81 -1.88 -15.03
CA ASP A 142 0.64 -2.10 -15.07
C ASP A 142 1.12 -3.11 -14.02
N ALA A 143 0.40 -3.22 -12.90
CA ALA A 143 0.65 -4.19 -11.84
C ALA A 143 -0.61 -4.39 -11.00
N LEU A 144 -0.58 -5.39 -10.12
CA LEU A 144 -1.69 -5.73 -9.24
C LEU A 144 -1.22 -5.76 -7.78
N GLU A 145 -1.88 -4.98 -6.92
CA GLU A 145 -1.74 -5.07 -5.45
C GLU A 145 -2.82 -5.99 -4.89
N LEU A 146 -2.42 -7.12 -4.32
CA LEU A 146 -3.30 -8.01 -3.58
C LEU A 146 -3.45 -7.47 -2.16
N ASN A 147 -4.62 -6.92 -1.86
CA ASN A 147 -4.94 -6.43 -0.53
C ASN A 147 -5.46 -7.59 0.33
N THR A 148 -4.56 -8.28 1.03
CA THR A 148 -4.88 -9.47 1.82
C THR A 148 -5.49 -9.12 3.18
N TYR A 149 -6.44 -8.18 3.20
CA TYR A 149 -7.12 -7.80 4.43
C TYR A 149 -8.17 -8.84 4.79
N ALA A 150 -7.88 -9.63 5.82
CA ALA A 150 -8.80 -10.60 6.38
C ALA A 150 -8.76 -10.55 7.90
N LEU A 151 -9.91 -10.72 8.54
CA LEU A 151 -10.04 -10.83 9.99
C LEU A 151 -10.20 -12.29 10.39
N ALA A 152 -9.22 -12.81 11.12
CA ALA A 152 -9.26 -14.18 11.65
C ALA A 152 -10.08 -14.21 12.94
N THR A 153 -11.40 -14.14 12.85
CA THR A 153 -12.31 -14.14 14.01
C THR A 153 -12.74 -15.54 14.46
N GLY A 154 -12.42 -16.57 13.69
CA GLY A 154 -12.82 -17.96 13.99
C GLY A 154 -11.87 -18.63 14.98
N PHE A 155 -12.40 -19.10 16.11
CA PHE A 155 -11.63 -19.74 17.18
C PHE A 155 -10.97 -21.09 16.80
N LEU A 156 -11.40 -21.72 15.70
CA LEU A 156 -10.87 -23.01 15.24
C LEU A 156 -9.77 -22.91 14.17
N LYS A 157 -9.55 -21.71 13.61
CA LYS A 157 -8.49 -21.51 12.61
C LYS A 157 -7.16 -21.24 13.30
N THR A 158 -6.17 -22.07 13.04
CA THR A 158 -4.80 -21.85 13.52
C THR A 158 -4.08 -20.82 12.66
N SER A 159 -3.01 -20.21 13.21
CA SER A 159 -2.15 -19.29 12.43
C SER A 159 -1.58 -19.96 11.17
N ALA A 160 -1.18 -21.22 11.25
CA ALA A 160 -0.68 -21.97 10.10
C ALA A 160 -1.73 -22.06 8.98
N ILE A 161 -2.98 -22.41 9.30
CA ILE A 161 -4.06 -22.49 8.31
C ILE A 161 -4.28 -21.14 7.61
N ILE A 162 -4.16 -20.02 8.34
CA ILE A 162 -4.35 -18.68 7.81
C ILE A 162 -3.17 -18.30 6.90
N GLU A 163 -1.95 -18.53 7.36
CA GLU A 163 -0.73 -18.23 6.61
C GLU A 163 -0.61 -19.09 5.34
N ASP A 164 -0.86 -20.41 5.45
CA ASP A 164 -0.86 -21.34 4.31
C ASP A 164 -1.92 -20.92 3.26
N GLY A 165 -3.10 -20.48 3.70
CA GLY A 165 -4.15 -19.99 2.81
C GLY A 165 -3.74 -18.74 2.04
N LEU A 166 -3.00 -17.82 2.66
CA LEU A 166 -2.46 -16.63 2.00
C LEU A 166 -1.36 -16.97 1.00
N VAL A 167 -0.48 -17.90 1.34
CA VAL A 167 0.59 -18.38 0.45
C VAL A 167 -0.01 -19.06 -0.79
N ASP A 168 -0.99 -19.95 -0.61
CA ASP A 168 -1.70 -20.62 -1.70
C ASP A 168 -2.42 -19.60 -2.61
N LEU A 169 -3.04 -18.58 -2.02
CA LEU A 169 -3.67 -17.49 -2.77
C LEU A 169 -2.68 -16.78 -3.70
N VAL A 170 -1.54 -16.33 -3.16
CA VAL A 170 -0.51 -15.62 -3.96
C VAL A 170 -0.01 -16.51 -5.08
N HIS A 171 0.25 -17.79 -4.79
CA HIS A 171 0.70 -18.75 -5.76
C HIS A 171 -0.31 -18.96 -6.89
N ARG A 172 -1.61 -19.11 -6.58
CA ARG A 172 -2.69 -19.25 -7.59
C ARG A 172 -2.82 -18.01 -8.47
N VAL A 173 -2.82 -16.82 -7.88
CA VAL A 173 -2.89 -15.59 -8.66
C VAL A 173 -1.65 -15.45 -9.54
N ARG A 174 -0.45 -15.73 -9.02
CA ARG A 174 0.79 -15.71 -9.81
C ARG A 174 0.75 -16.63 -11.02
N GLN A 175 0.15 -17.82 -10.88
CA GLN A 175 0.00 -18.76 -12.00
C GLN A 175 -1.03 -18.30 -13.04
N SER A 176 -1.96 -17.42 -12.68
CA SER A 176 -3.09 -17.02 -13.54
C SER A 176 -2.83 -15.75 -14.35
N VAL A 177 -1.87 -14.90 -13.96
CA VAL A 177 -1.57 -13.61 -14.62
C VAL A 177 -0.07 -13.39 -14.79
N GLN A 178 0.30 -12.55 -15.76
CA GLN A 178 1.68 -12.11 -15.98
C GLN A 178 1.99 -10.78 -15.28
N LEU A 179 0.98 -10.07 -14.78
CA LEU A 179 1.15 -8.83 -14.03
C LEU A 179 2.13 -9.02 -12.88
N ARG A 180 2.94 -8.00 -12.59
CA ARG A 180 3.72 -7.96 -11.36
C ARG A 180 2.78 -7.86 -10.16
N LEU A 181 3.08 -8.62 -9.10
CA LEU A 181 2.23 -8.75 -7.92
C LEU A 181 2.88 -8.08 -6.71
N ALA A 182 2.21 -7.07 -6.15
CA ALA A 182 2.47 -6.58 -4.81
C ALA A 182 1.51 -7.26 -3.83
N VAL A 183 1.99 -7.72 -2.69
CA VAL A 183 1.15 -8.29 -1.63
C VAL A 183 1.18 -7.37 -0.42
N LYS A 184 0.01 -6.82 -0.07
CA LYS A 184 -0.15 -5.94 1.07
C LYS A 184 -0.55 -6.73 2.30
N LEU A 185 0.37 -6.77 3.27
CA LEU A 185 0.26 -7.60 4.45
C LEU A 185 -0.33 -6.86 5.65
N SER A 186 -0.98 -7.61 6.54
CA SER A 186 -1.29 -7.18 7.91
C SER A 186 -0.03 -7.26 8.79
N PRO A 187 0.11 -6.43 9.82
CA PRO A 187 1.20 -6.56 10.80
C PRO A 187 0.99 -7.66 11.84
N TYR A 188 -0.16 -8.34 11.83
CA TYR A 188 -0.60 -9.23 12.92
C TYR A 188 -0.33 -10.71 12.64
N PHE A 189 0.90 -11.00 12.21
CA PHE A 189 1.39 -12.37 12.09
C PHE A 189 2.47 -12.63 13.13
N THR A 190 2.55 -13.87 13.63
CA THR A 190 3.51 -14.25 14.67
C THR A 190 4.95 -14.09 14.20
N SER A 191 5.23 -14.41 12.93
CA SER A 191 6.56 -14.30 12.33
C SER A 191 6.48 -13.61 10.96
N ILE A 192 6.56 -12.27 10.97
CA ILE A 192 6.58 -11.46 9.74
C ILE A 192 7.72 -11.90 8.79
N PRO A 193 8.98 -12.14 9.25
CA PRO A 193 10.04 -12.55 8.33
C PRO A 193 9.79 -13.92 7.68
N HIS A 194 9.19 -14.85 8.39
CA HIS A 194 8.86 -16.17 7.83
C HIS A 194 7.77 -16.05 6.77
N LEU A 195 6.67 -15.38 7.08
CA LEU A 195 5.60 -15.14 6.12
C LEU A 195 6.07 -14.36 4.90
N ALA A 196 6.88 -13.30 5.09
CA ALA A 196 7.45 -12.51 3.99
C ALA A 196 8.28 -13.39 3.05
N ARG A 197 9.06 -14.35 3.59
CA ARG A 197 9.80 -15.31 2.81
C ARG A 197 8.89 -16.25 2.03
N GLN A 198 7.84 -16.76 2.65
CA GLN A 198 6.86 -17.60 1.98
C GLN A 198 6.14 -16.84 0.83
N MET A 199 5.80 -15.55 1.02
CA MET A 199 5.21 -14.71 -0.04
C MET A 199 6.18 -14.50 -1.21
N ASP A 200 7.46 -14.23 -0.91
CA ASP A 200 8.53 -14.12 -1.92
C ASP A 200 8.67 -15.43 -2.72
N ASP A 201 8.66 -16.56 -2.05
CA ASP A 201 8.76 -17.89 -2.68
C ASP A 201 7.49 -18.27 -3.46
N ALA A 202 6.31 -17.77 -3.03
CA ALA A 202 5.03 -17.94 -3.76
C ALA A 202 4.92 -17.06 -5.02
N GLY A 203 5.85 -16.12 -5.23
CA GLY A 203 5.94 -15.32 -6.43
C GLY A 203 5.43 -13.88 -6.29
N ALA A 204 5.38 -13.33 -5.07
CA ALA A 204 5.20 -11.91 -4.87
C ALA A 204 6.43 -11.15 -5.38
N ASP A 205 6.23 -10.14 -6.24
CA ASP A 205 7.29 -9.25 -6.72
C ASP A 205 7.58 -8.12 -5.73
N ALA A 206 6.59 -7.75 -4.89
CA ALA A 206 6.75 -6.76 -3.84
C ALA A 206 5.88 -7.08 -2.61
N LEU A 207 6.32 -6.59 -1.43
CA LEU A 207 5.54 -6.61 -0.19
C LEU A 207 5.25 -5.18 0.26
N VAL A 208 3.98 -4.89 0.55
CA VAL A 208 3.53 -3.59 1.04
C VAL A 208 3.26 -3.69 2.54
N LEU A 209 4.00 -2.93 3.35
CA LEU A 209 3.98 -2.95 4.80
C LEU A 209 3.44 -1.63 5.35
N PHE A 210 2.29 -1.61 6.01
CA PHE A 210 1.31 -2.65 6.25
C PHE A 210 -0.08 -2.14 5.93
N ASN A 211 -1.00 -3.06 5.67
CA ASN A 211 -2.41 -2.74 5.64
C ASN A 211 -2.80 -2.11 6.98
N ARG A 212 -3.76 -1.19 6.92
CA ARG A 212 -4.25 -0.58 8.15
C ARG A 212 -5.32 -1.46 8.76
N PHE A 213 -5.20 -1.73 10.05
CA PHE A 213 -6.23 -2.44 10.80
C PHE A 213 -7.32 -1.45 11.20
N TYR A 214 -8.53 -1.66 10.68
CA TYR A 214 -9.70 -0.86 11.05
C TYR A 214 -10.40 -1.49 12.23
N GLN A 215 -10.51 -0.70 13.28
CA GLN A 215 -11.17 -1.11 14.52
C GLN A 215 -12.50 -0.36 14.63
N PRO A 216 -13.60 -1.06 14.89
CA PRO A 216 -14.86 -0.39 15.21
C PRO A 216 -14.72 0.36 16.53
N ASP A 217 -15.52 1.41 16.71
CA ASP A 217 -15.72 2.10 17.98
C ASP A 217 -17.02 1.62 18.63
N PHE A 218 -17.19 1.93 19.90
CA PHE A 218 -18.38 1.55 20.66
C PHE A 218 -19.16 2.81 21.07
N ASP A 219 -20.42 2.87 20.65
CA ASP A 219 -21.38 3.83 21.16
C ASP A 219 -21.99 3.26 22.45
N ILE A 220 -21.54 3.77 23.58
CA ILE A 220 -21.96 3.28 24.89
C ILE A 220 -23.38 3.68 25.26
N GLU A 221 -23.89 4.78 24.71
CA GLU A 221 -25.25 5.25 24.99
C GLU A 221 -26.29 4.41 24.23
N ASN A 222 -25.99 4.03 22.99
CA ASN A 222 -26.89 3.21 22.17
C ASN A 222 -26.54 1.72 22.18
N LEU A 223 -25.51 1.31 22.93
CA LEU A 223 -24.98 -0.06 23.00
C LEU A 223 -24.72 -0.65 21.61
N ALA A 224 -24.14 0.15 20.74
CA ALA A 224 -23.92 -0.19 19.33
C ALA A 224 -22.42 -0.22 18.97
N VAL A 225 -22.06 -1.10 18.04
CA VAL A 225 -20.76 -1.08 17.39
C VAL A 225 -20.84 -0.16 16.18
N VAL A 226 -20.00 0.87 16.11
CA VAL A 226 -20.05 1.88 15.06
C VAL A 226 -18.76 1.90 14.24
N PRO A 227 -18.85 2.00 12.89
CA PRO A 227 -17.68 2.14 12.05
C PRO A 227 -17.03 3.50 12.29
N LYS A 228 -15.69 3.50 12.44
CA LYS A 228 -14.93 4.74 12.62
C LYS A 228 -13.64 4.71 11.82
N LEU A 229 -13.57 5.53 10.79
CA LEU A 229 -12.35 5.72 10.03
C LEU A 229 -11.50 6.83 10.65
N THR A 230 -10.29 6.48 11.09
CA THR A 230 -9.28 7.44 11.55
C THR A 230 -8.09 7.40 10.61
N LEU A 231 -7.62 8.54 10.11
CA LEU A 231 -6.42 8.61 9.27
C LEU A 231 -5.16 8.23 10.07
N SER A 232 -4.16 7.66 9.39
CA SER A 232 -2.89 7.29 10.04
C SER A 232 -2.18 8.52 10.63
N ARG A 233 -1.35 8.26 11.65
CA ARG A 233 -0.49 9.24 12.30
C ARG A 233 0.98 8.92 12.04
N PRO A 234 1.89 9.91 12.10
CA PRO A 234 3.33 9.69 11.87
C PRO A 234 3.94 8.60 12.77
N GLU A 235 3.44 8.46 14.01
CA GLU A 235 3.95 7.48 14.96
C GLU A 235 3.73 6.02 14.49
N GLU A 236 2.72 5.81 13.65
CA GLU A 236 2.44 4.48 13.09
C GLU A 236 3.53 4.02 12.11
N LEU A 237 4.36 4.94 11.60
CA LEU A 237 5.46 4.63 10.70
C LEU A 237 6.51 3.73 11.36
N LEU A 238 6.76 3.89 12.66
CA LEU A 238 7.83 3.17 13.37
C LEU A 238 7.73 1.65 13.24
N LEU A 239 6.51 1.11 13.26
CA LEU A 239 6.27 -0.32 13.03
C LEU A 239 6.72 -0.77 11.63
N ARG A 240 6.44 0.05 10.61
CA ARG A 240 6.81 -0.22 9.21
C ARG A 240 8.33 -0.17 9.04
N LEU A 241 8.96 0.87 9.57
CA LEU A 241 10.42 1.03 9.51
C LEU A 241 11.15 -0.16 10.12
N HIS A 242 10.67 -0.63 11.29
CA HIS A 242 11.24 -1.78 11.97
C HIS A 242 11.27 -3.02 11.07
N TRP A 243 10.13 -3.37 10.47
CA TRP A 243 10.03 -4.58 9.64
C TRP A 243 10.71 -4.41 8.28
N VAL A 244 10.60 -3.25 7.63
CA VAL A 244 11.32 -2.98 6.38
C VAL A 244 12.82 -3.12 6.58
N ALA A 245 13.36 -2.53 7.67
CA ALA A 245 14.79 -2.60 7.97
C ALA A 245 15.27 -4.04 8.25
N ILE A 246 14.44 -4.89 8.84
CA ILE A 246 14.76 -6.30 9.09
C ILE A 246 14.71 -7.11 7.79
N LEU A 247 13.70 -6.87 6.93
CA LEU A 247 13.48 -7.67 5.72
C LEU A 247 14.41 -7.28 4.57
N TYR A 248 14.92 -6.04 4.56
CA TYR A 248 15.76 -5.54 3.47
C TYR A 248 17.01 -6.41 3.25
N GLY A 249 17.19 -6.83 2.01
CA GLY A 249 18.33 -7.66 1.58
C GLY A 249 18.19 -9.15 1.91
N HIS A 250 17.03 -9.60 2.44
CA HIS A 250 16.73 -11.01 2.71
C HIS A 250 15.69 -11.60 1.74
N LEU A 251 15.02 -10.76 0.94
CA LEU A 251 13.99 -11.15 -0.02
C LEU A 251 14.40 -10.70 -1.42
N ARG A 252 13.87 -11.39 -2.44
CA ARG A 252 13.89 -10.93 -3.84
C ARG A 252 12.81 -9.87 -4.06
N ALA A 253 11.68 -10.06 -3.39
CA ALA A 253 10.56 -9.13 -3.41
C ALA A 253 10.98 -7.75 -2.92
N GLU A 254 10.52 -6.73 -3.62
CA GLU A 254 10.72 -5.32 -3.28
C GLU A 254 9.86 -4.93 -2.08
N LEU A 255 10.24 -3.87 -1.36
CA LEU A 255 9.53 -3.42 -0.17
C LEU A 255 8.91 -2.04 -0.40
N ALA A 256 7.63 -1.92 -0.06
CA ALA A 256 6.92 -0.65 -0.03
C ALA A 256 6.39 -0.35 1.37
N VAL A 257 6.39 0.92 1.76
CA VAL A 257 5.84 1.39 3.04
C VAL A 257 4.51 2.08 2.80
N THR A 258 3.49 1.75 3.59
CA THR A 258 2.21 2.46 3.60
C THR A 258 1.71 2.70 5.03
N GLY A 259 1.14 3.90 5.25
CA GLY A 259 0.66 4.35 6.55
C GLY A 259 1.75 4.97 7.43
N GLY A 260 1.44 6.13 8.00
CA GLY A 260 2.34 6.90 8.87
C GLY A 260 3.33 7.80 8.13
N VAL A 261 3.36 7.80 6.80
CA VAL A 261 4.21 8.70 6.01
C VAL A 261 3.46 10.01 5.79
N HIS A 262 3.92 11.08 6.42
CA HIS A 262 3.29 12.41 6.36
C HIS A 262 4.25 13.52 5.93
N GLY A 263 5.54 13.40 6.21
CA GLY A 263 6.56 14.40 5.92
C GLY A 263 7.76 13.86 5.16
N VAL A 264 8.65 14.77 4.76
CA VAL A 264 9.90 14.44 4.04
C VAL A 264 10.75 13.46 4.83
N GLU A 265 10.89 13.69 6.14
CA GLU A 265 11.67 12.82 7.03
C GLU A 265 11.12 11.39 7.07
N ASP A 266 9.79 11.22 7.00
CA ASP A 266 9.15 9.91 6.98
C ASP A 266 9.48 9.15 5.70
N VAL A 267 9.51 9.84 4.55
CA VAL A 267 9.94 9.27 3.26
C VAL A 267 11.41 8.86 3.33
N LEU A 268 12.28 9.74 3.80
CA LEU A 268 13.73 9.46 3.95
C LEU A 268 13.97 8.25 4.84
N LYS A 269 13.35 8.19 6.01
CA LYS A 269 13.42 7.05 6.92
C LYS A 269 12.98 5.75 6.26
N SER A 270 11.89 5.79 5.49
CA SER A 270 11.37 4.62 4.78
C SER A 270 12.36 4.10 3.73
N ILE A 271 12.95 5.00 2.93
CA ILE A 271 13.96 4.64 1.92
C ILE A 271 15.23 4.12 2.60
N MET A 272 15.73 4.81 3.61
CA MET A 272 16.94 4.38 4.36
C MET A 272 16.73 3.05 5.10
N ALA A 273 15.51 2.74 5.54
CA ALA A 273 15.17 1.42 6.07
C ALA A 273 15.22 0.33 5.00
N GLY A 274 14.97 0.67 3.71
CA GLY A 274 15.07 -0.27 2.59
C GLY A 274 13.89 -0.30 1.64
N ALA A 275 12.90 0.60 1.79
CA ALA A 275 11.77 0.66 0.88
C ALA A 275 12.17 1.20 -0.52
N GLN A 276 11.57 0.67 -1.56
CA GLN A 276 11.65 1.19 -2.92
C GLN A 276 10.75 2.41 -3.10
N VAL A 277 9.55 2.33 -2.52
CA VAL A 277 8.53 3.38 -2.62
C VAL A 277 7.81 3.58 -1.29
N VAL A 278 7.17 4.72 -1.15
CA VAL A 278 6.18 5.01 -0.11
C VAL A 278 4.83 5.24 -0.75
N GLN A 279 3.80 4.62 -0.21
CA GLN A 279 2.42 4.74 -0.66
C GLN A 279 1.66 5.69 0.27
N LEU A 280 1.18 6.81 -0.28
CA LEU A 280 0.58 7.94 0.44
C LEU A 280 -0.94 7.92 0.30
N ALA A 281 -1.67 7.82 1.41
CA ALA A 281 -3.14 8.02 1.47
C ALA A 281 -3.50 9.09 2.49
N SER A 282 -3.27 8.82 3.78
CA SER A 282 -3.71 9.70 4.88
C SER A 282 -3.12 11.10 4.80
N ALA A 283 -1.87 11.24 4.33
CA ALA A 283 -1.24 12.54 4.13
C ALA A 283 -1.94 13.34 3.03
N LEU A 284 -2.27 12.69 1.91
CA LEU A 284 -2.96 13.34 0.79
C LEU A 284 -4.41 13.68 1.12
N LEU A 285 -5.12 12.81 1.85
CA LEU A 285 -6.47 13.09 2.33
C LEU A 285 -6.52 14.27 3.32
N ARG A 286 -5.46 14.46 4.12
CA ARG A 286 -5.36 15.52 5.12
C ARG A 286 -4.92 16.85 4.54
N HIS A 287 -3.94 16.85 3.64
CA HIS A 287 -3.25 18.04 3.14
C HIS A 287 -3.57 18.37 1.68
N GLY A 288 -4.32 17.50 1.00
CA GLY A 288 -4.59 17.62 -0.43
C GLY A 288 -3.49 17.00 -1.29
N VAL A 289 -3.80 16.79 -2.57
CA VAL A 289 -2.91 16.12 -3.54
C VAL A 289 -1.61 16.89 -3.77
N GLY A 290 -1.62 18.23 -3.71
CA GLY A 290 -0.43 19.08 -3.84
C GLY A 290 0.65 18.83 -2.78
N HIS A 291 0.34 18.06 -1.72
CA HIS A 291 1.35 17.66 -0.75
C HIS A 291 2.45 16.77 -1.34
N ILE A 292 2.18 16.09 -2.46
CA ILE A 292 3.19 15.32 -3.20
C ILE A 292 4.34 16.21 -3.67
N ASP A 293 4.04 17.38 -4.22
CA ASP A 293 5.05 18.35 -4.65
C ASP A 293 5.88 18.88 -3.48
N THR A 294 5.24 19.12 -2.33
CA THR A 294 5.93 19.51 -1.09
C THR A 294 6.93 18.43 -0.65
N LEU A 295 6.54 17.16 -0.69
CA LEU A 295 7.43 16.03 -0.36
C LEU A 295 8.55 15.91 -1.39
N HIS A 296 8.24 16.02 -2.67
CA HIS A 296 9.21 15.94 -3.77
C HIS A 296 10.29 17.01 -3.63
N SER A 297 9.89 18.27 -3.51
CA SER A 297 10.81 19.41 -3.35
C SER A 297 11.64 19.32 -2.06
N GLY A 298 11.02 18.83 -0.97
CA GLY A 298 11.69 18.61 0.29
C GLY A 298 12.75 17.50 0.23
N LEU A 299 12.48 16.41 -0.51
CA LEU A 299 13.44 15.32 -0.73
C LEU A 299 14.66 15.83 -1.50
N LEU A 300 14.46 16.53 -2.63
CA LEU A 300 15.55 17.10 -3.42
C LEU A 300 16.42 18.04 -2.60
N ARG A 301 15.80 18.92 -1.81
CA ARG A 301 16.53 19.84 -0.93
C ARG A 301 17.37 19.08 0.08
N TRP A 302 16.79 18.13 0.81
CA TRP A 302 17.49 17.35 1.82
C TRP A 302 18.66 16.56 1.22
N MET A 303 18.45 15.94 0.03
CA MET A 303 19.50 15.19 -0.64
C MET A 303 20.68 16.07 -1.07
N ARG A 304 20.43 17.30 -1.53
CA ARG A 304 21.51 18.27 -1.83
C ARG A 304 22.28 18.66 -0.57
N GLU A 305 21.58 18.97 0.51
CA GLU A 305 22.20 19.36 1.81
C GLU A 305 23.04 18.23 2.41
N HIS A 306 22.75 16.96 2.07
CA HIS A 306 23.45 15.79 2.62
C HIS A 306 24.26 15.02 1.55
N GLU A 307 24.49 15.63 0.39
CA GLU A 307 25.38 15.13 -0.68
C GLU A 307 24.99 13.76 -1.24
N TYR A 308 23.69 13.42 -1.21
CA TYR A 308 23.19 12.23 -1.86
C TYR A 308 22.88 12.47 -3.34
N ALA A 309 23.55 11.71 -4.22
CA ALA A 309 23.33 11.80 -5.66
C ALA A 309 22.03 11.08 -6.10
N SER A 310 21.53 10.10 -5.36
CA SER A 310 20.33 9.34 -5.77
C SER A 310 19.64 8.67 -4.59
N ILE A 311 18.35 8.39 -4.75
CA ILE A 311 17.55 7.54 -3.83
C ILE A 311 18.18 6.15 -3.69
N ARG A 312 18.72 5.61 -4.77
CA ARG A 312 19.36 4.28 -4.76
C ARG A 312 20.59 4.23 -3.84
N GLN A 313 21.34 5.33 -3.75
CA GLN A 313 22.52 5.42 -2.87
C GLN A 313 22.13 5.33 -1.38
N MET A 314 21.03 5.97 -0.98
CA MET A 314 20.61 5.99 0.42
C MET A 314 19.78 4.78 0.83
N ARG A 315 19.21 4.03 -0.13
CA ARG A 315 18.32 2.91 0.16
C ARG A 315 18.98 1.84 1.02
N GLY A 316 18.34 1.49 2.13
CA GLY A 316 18.81 0.46 3.04
C GLY A 316 20.02 0.84 3.90
N SER A 317 20.47 2.10 3.89
CA SER A 317 21.60 2.56 4.69
C SER A 317 21.37 2.44 6.20
N LEU A 318 20.11 2.48 6.64
CA LEU A 318 19.68 2.26 8.03
C LEU A 318 18.98 0.89 8.22
N SER A 319 19.11 -0.03 7.26
CA SER A 319 18.61 -1.40 7.42
C SER A 319 19.41 -2.16 8.49
N ARG A 320 18.82 -3.25 9.01
CA ARG A 320 19.54 -4.15 9.94
C ARG A 320 20.87 -4.64 9.38
N ARG A 321 20.92 -4.86 8.06
CA ARG A 321 22.13 -5.30 7.35
C ARG A 321 23.23 -4.26 7.33
N SER A 322 22.87 -2.99 7.28
CA SER A 322 23.81 -1.85 7.11
C SER A 322 24.05 -1.07 8.39
N ALA A 323 23.19 -1.25 9.41
CA ALA A 323 23.29 -0.53 10.66
C ALA A 323 24.59 -0.90 11.43
N PRO A 324 25.28 0.08 12.02
CA PRO A 324 26.48 -0.16 12.82
C PRO A 324 26.24 -1.08 14.02
N ASP A 325 25.02 -1.05 14.59
CA ASP A 325 24.58 -1.93 15.68
C ASP A 325 23.29 -2.66 15.28
N PRO A 326 23.37 -3.84 14.66
CA PRO A 326 22.20 -4.63 14.31
C PRO A 326 21.33 -5.04 15.50
N SER A 327 21.89 -5.07 16.73
CA SER A 327 21.15 -5.41 17.95
C SER A 327 20.08 -4.36 18.30
N ALA A 328 20.13 -3.17 17.68
CA ALA A 328 19.08 -2.15 17.78
C ALA A 328 17.71 -2.65 17.25
N PHE A 329 17.69 -3.66 16.37
CA PHE A 329 16.47 -4.30 15.88
C PHE A 329 16.04 -5.53 16.67
N GLU A 330 16.75 -5.88 17.75
CA GLU A 330 16.53 -7.08 18.54
C GLU A 330 16.07 -6.73 19.97
N ARG A 331 15.79 -7.77 20.75
CA ARG A 331 15.29 -7.64 22.13
C ARG A 331 16.15 -6.73 23.02
N GLY A 332 17.47 -6.67 22.79
CA GLY A 332 18.39 -5.80 23.56
C GLY A 332 18.02 -4.31 23.52
N ASN A 333 17.39 -3.86 22.43
CA ASN A 333 16.95 -2.48 22.30
C ASN A 333 15.77 -2.12 23.21
N TYR A 334 14.97 -3.12 23.66
CA TYR A 334 13.83 -2.89 24.55
C TYR A 334 14.28 -2.20 25.87
N ILE A 335 15.36 -2.68 26.47
CA ILE A 335 15.90 -2.09 27.72
C ILE A 335 16.41 -0.66 27.44
N ARG A 336 17.11 -0.42 26.32
CA ARG A 336 17.60 0.91 25.95
C ARG A 336 16.44 1.90 25.75
N THR A 337 15.37 1.47 25.09
CA THR A 337 14.18 2.28 24.84
C THR A 337 13.49 2.68 26.15
N LEU A 338 13.30 1.75 27.08
CA LEU A 338 12.74 2.03 28.41
C LEU A 338 13.63 3.00 29.21
N SER A 339 14.95 2.77 29.18
CA SER A 339 15.91 3.64 29.89
C SER A 339 15.95 5.07 29.31
N SER A 340 15.75 5.24 28.00
CA SER A 340 15.73 6.56 27.36
C SER A 340 14.56 7.43 27.83
N TYR A 341 13.42 6.85 28.13
CA TYR A 341 12.27 7.58 28.70
C TYR A 341 12.56 8.06 30.11
N THR A 342 13.17 7.21 30.94
CA THR A 342 13.54 7.54 32.32
C THR A 342 14.55 8.69 32.40
N LEU A 343 15.52 8.71 31.49
CA LEU A 343 16.51 9.80 31.41
C LEU A 343 15.87 11.13 31.03
N ARG A 344 14.94 11.16 30.07
CA ARG A 344 14.17 12.36 29.69
C ARG A 344 13.33 12.88 30.85
N TYR A 345 12.69 12.00 31.60
CA TYR A 345 11.86 12.39 32.77
C TYR A 345 12.69 13.00 33.90
N LYS A 346 13.88 12.45 34.17
CA LYS A 346 14.78 13.03 35.18
C LYS A 346 15.28 14.45 34.81
N ASN A 347 15.51 14.71 33.53
CA ASN A 347 15.88 16.04 33.03
C ASN A 347 14.75 17.07 33.13
N LEU A 348 13.47 16.63 33.03
CA LEU A 348 12.30 17.50 33.19
C LEU A 348 11.98 17.84 34.65
N GLN A 349 12.49 17.09 35.63
CA GLN A 349 12.32 17.39 37.04
C GLN A 349 13.41 18.36 37.61
N GLN A 350 14.37 18.75 36.79
CA GLN A 350 15.44 19.71 37.18
C GLN A 350 15.15 21.15 36.77
N TYR A 351 13.94 21.41 36.22
CA TYR A 351 13.40 22.73 35.91
C TYR A 351 12.12 22.93 36.71
#